data_42ce368104646e60cdb7bd54891ee98f
#
_entry.id   42ce368104646e60cdb7bd54891ee98f
#
_cell.length_a   1.000
_cell.length_b   1.000
_cell.length_c   1.000
_cell.angle_alpha   90.00
_cell.angle_beta   90.00
_cell.angle_gamma   90.00
#
_symmetry.space_group_name_H-M   'P 1'
#
loop_
_entity.id
_entity.type
_entity.pdbx_description
1 polymer ?
#
loop_
_entity_poly.entity_id
_entity_poly.type
_entity_poly.pdbx_seq_one_letter_code
_entity_poly.pdbx_strand_id
1 'polypeptide(L)'
;MKRFIKISVVIWIVLTMVTSCRAISRLLHGDEVVAQVYDATLFRSDLDKVIPAGLPEEDSLRLANQYINSWALEHVFIGVAEQQLSKAEKDVMQELEAYRRSLLKYRYEQLYVNERLDTAVSENMIRRYYEDNADKFVLKRPIVKARFLSISSQSPMLDQIRKKMSSSELADMVEADSLAYSSALKYMTWEGKWVDINSLSLEFGLDNATLLSKKRGNWIEVSDSIGLTNLAYISAFKDKGEMAPIEYSTPSIKDKIVSVRKQELINSLEQNLLEDAREDGKFKIY
;
A
#
# COMPACT_ATOMS: atom_id res chain seq x y z
N MET A 1 11.78 5.07 -66.29
CA MET A 1 12.12 4.07 -65.26
C MET A 1 13.31 4.46 -64.38
N LYS A 2 14.48 4.83 -64.87
CA LYS A 2 15.66 5.14 -64.02
C LYS A 2 15.49 6.35 -63.07
N ARG A 3 14.61 7.32 -63.30
CA ARG A 3 14.34 8.46 -62.40
C ARG A 3 13.42 8.07 -61.22
N PHE A 4 12.46 7.21 -61.46
CA PHE A 4 11.55 6.73 -60.38
C PHE A 4 12.27 5.82 -59.37
N ILE A 5 13.22 4.99 -59.83
CA ILE A 5 14.03 4.13 -58.96
C ILE A 5 14.95 4.96 -58.05
N LYS A 6 15.54 6.08 -58.58
CA LYS A 6 16.37 6.97 -57.74
C LYS A 6 15.56 7.69 -56.66
N ILE A 7 14.34 8.12 -56.96
CA ILE A 7 13.45 8.79 -56.02
C ILE A 7 12.98 7.79 -54.94
N SER A 8 12.65 6.56 -55.31
CA SER A 8 12.26 5.51 -54.37
C SER A 8 13.38 5.12 -53.40
N VAL A 9 14.63 5.04 -53.88
CA VAL A 9 15.81 4.74 -53.03
C VAL A 9 16.11 5.89 -52.08
N VAL A 10 15.96 7.14 -52.49
CA VAL A 10 16.17 8.33 -51.65
C VAL A 10 15.08 8.40 -50.55
N ILE A 11 13.82 8.12 -50.87
CA ILE A 11 12.72 8.06 -49.88
C ILE A 11 12.97 6.94 -48.89
N TRP A 12 13.46 5.79 -49.31
CA TRP A 12 13.77 4.66 -48.44
C TRP A 12 14.93 4.98 -47.48
N ILE A 13 15.97 5.67 -47.93
CA ILE A 13 17.10 6.12 -47.11
C ILE A 13 16.67 7.19 -46.12
N VAL A 14 15.75 8.10 -46.48
CA VAL A 14 15.22 9.13 -45.56
C VAL A 14 14.31 8.50 -44.50
N LEU A 15 13.54 7.46 -44.85
CA LEU A 15 12.65 6.78 -43.90
C LEU A 15 13.42 5.97 -42.86
N THR A 16 14.59 5.42 -43.17
CA THR A 16 15.46 4.70 -42.24
C THR A 16 16.21 5.64 -41.27
N MET A 17 16.38 6.92 -41.60
CA MET A 17 17.04 7.88 -40.72
C MET A 17 16.18 8.41 -39.57
N VAL A 18 14.85 8.28 -39.61
CA VAL A 18 13.95 8.91 -38.63
C VAL A 18 13.86 8.10 -37.33
N THR A 19 14.11 6.79 -37.33
CA THR A 19 14.03 5.93 -36.16
C THR A 19 15.27 5.96 -35.25
N SER A 20 16.41 6.46 -35.78
CA SER A 20 17.68 6.49 -35.03
C SER A 20 17.98 7.82 -34.32
N CYS A 21 17.12 8.85 -34.46
CA CYS A 21 17.43 10.21 -34.00
C CYS A 21 17.60 10.34 -32.47
N ARG A 22 16.92 9.52 -31.65
CA ARG A 22 17.05 9.63 -30.19
C ARG A 22 18.35 9.02 -29.65
N ALA A 23 18.77 7.87 -30.17
CA ALA A 23 20.03 7.23 -29.78
C ALA A 23 21.24 8.06 -30.27
N ILE A 24 21.18 8.56 -31.51
CA ILE A 24 22.24 9.41 -32.07
C ILE A 24 22.33 10.76 -31.33
N SER A 25 21.22 11.36 -30.95
CA SER A 25 21.18 12.60 -30.15
C SER A 25 21.85 12.42 -28.80
N ARG A 26 21.63 11.31 -28.10
CA ARG A 26 22.26 11.04 -26.78
C ARG A 26 23.77 10.79 -26.90
N LEU A 27 24.20 10.03 -27.92
CA LEU A 27 25.61 9.83 -28.22
C LEU A 27 26.33 11.14 -28.57
N LEU A 28 25.69 12.02 -29.32
CA LEU A 28 26.23 13.34 -29.65
C LEU A 28 26.36 14.28 -28.44
N HIS A 29 25.57 14.05 -27.37
CA HIS A 29 25.66 14.78 -26.10
C HIS A 29 26.57 14.12 -25.06
N GLY A 30 27.36 13.09 -25.46
CA GLY A 30 28.35 12.44 -24.60
C GLY A 30 27.78 11.51 -23.52
N ASP A 31 26.56 11.00 -23.70
CA ASP A 31 25.98 10.01 -22.82
C ASP A 31 26.67 8.65 -23.03
N GLU A 32 27.18 8.06 -21.97
CA GLU A 32 27.95 6.81 -21.98
C GLU A 32 27.03 5.62 -22.24
N VAL A 33 27.39 4.76 -23.20
CA VAL A 33 26.71 3.48 -23.44
C VAL A 33 27.14 2.50 -22.38
N VAL A 34 26.18 1.96 -21.63
CA VAL A 34 26.43 1.00 -20.53
C VAL A 34 26.18 -0.43 -20.98
N ALA A 35 25.17 -0.68 -21.81
CA ALA A 35 24.85 -1.98 -22.36
C ALA A 35 24.16 -1.85 -23.72
N GLN A 36 24.26 -2.91 -24.54
CA GLN A 36 23.55 -2.99 -25.82
C GLN A 36 23.05 -4.43 -26.02
N VAL A 37 21.80 -4.55 -26.45
CA VAL A 37 21.16 -5.81 -26.84
C VAL A 37 20.37 -5.59 -28.11
N TYR A 38 20.71 -6.29 -29.20
CA TYR A 38 20.19 -6.05 -30.57
C TYR A 38 20.32 -4.55 -30.91
N ASP A 39 19.22 -3.90 -31.28
CA ASP A 39 19.16 -2.48 -31.60
C ASP A 39 18.90 -1.56 -30.37
N ALA A 40 18.65 -2.14 -29.21
CA ALA A 40 18.40 -1.41 -27.98
C ALA A 40 19.72 -1.05 -27.30
N THR A 41 19.84 0.19 -26.84
CA THR A 41 21.03 0.71 -26.15
C THR A 41 20.60 1.31 -24.83
N LEU A 42 21.27 0.88 -23.74
CA LEU A 42 21.13 1.41 -22.41
C LEU A 42 22.22 2.46 -22.16
N PHE A 43 21.84 3.64 -21.76
CA PHE A 43 22.74 4.75 -21.47
C PHE A 43 22.92 4.95 -19.97
N ARG A 44 24.03 5.60 -19.58
CA ARG A 44 24.31 5.94 -18.20
C ARG A 44 23.20 6.78 -17.57
N SER A 45 22.69 7.75 -18.30
CA SER A 45 21.56 8.58 -17.85
C SER A 45 20.27 7.80 -17.53
N ASP A 46 20.11 6.61 -18.09
CA ASP A 46 18.97 5.75 -17.79
C ASP A 46 19.18 4.99 -16.46
N LEU A 47 20.41 4.59 -16.15
CA LEU A 47 20.79 4.05 -14.83
C LEU A 47 20.64 5.09 -13.73
N ASP A 48 21.10 6.31 -13.96
CA ASP A 48 21.06 7.39 -12.97
C ASP A 48 19.64 7.79 -12.55
N LYS A 49 18.62 7.47 -13.36
CA LYS A 49 17.21 7.66 -13.01
C LYS A 49 16.66 6.60 -12.07
N VAL A 50 17.28 5.41 -12.07
CA VAL A 50 16.78 4.23 -11.35
C VAL A 50 17.57 4.00 -10.06
N ILE A 51 18.85 4.35 -10.06
CA ILE A 51 19.74 4.19 -8.91
C ILE A 51 19.60 5.42 -7.99
N PRO A 52 19.19 5.24 -6.72
CA PRO A 52 19.10 6.35 -5.78
C PRO A 52 20.45 7.00 -5.55
N ALA A 53 20.50 8.34 -5.52
CA ALA A 53 21.68 9.08 -5.18
C ALA A 53 22.08 8.88 -3.70
N GLY A 54 23.40 8.86 -3.41
CA GLY A 54 23.91 8.80 -2.03
C GLY A 54 24.06 7.39 -1.45
N LEU A 55 23.90 6.36 -2.26
CA LEU A 55 24.22 4.99 -1.85
C LEU A 55 25.73 4.77 -1.75
N PRO A 56 26.21 3.85 -0.87
CA PRO A 56 27.59 3.36 -0.91
C PRO A 56 27.93 2.82 -2.30
N GLU A 57 29.18 2.97 -2.71
CA GLU A 57 29.62 2.59 -4.08
C GLU A 57 29.34 1.11 -4.40
N GLU A 58 29.55 0.21 -3.44
CA GLU A 58 29.28 -1.23 -3.61
C GLU A 58 27.79 -1.52 -3.85
N ASP A 59 26.89 -0.88 -3.12
CA ASP A 59 25.45 -1.01 -3.29
C ASP A 59 24.98 -0.42 -4.63
N SER A 60 25.52 0.73 -5.00
CA SER A 60 25.23 1.37 -6.29
C SER A 60 25.66 0.48 -7.46
N LEU A 61 26.87 -0.09 -7.41
CA LEU A 61 27.35 -1.05 -8.43
C LEU A 61 26.51 -2.32 -8.49
N ARG A 62 26.12 -2.85 -7.34
CA ARG A 62 25.26 -4.05 -7.28
C ARG A 62 23.89 -3.78 -7.92
N LEU A 63 23.26 -2.66 -7.61
CA LEU A 63 21.98 -2.26 -8.20
C LEU A 63 22.11 -1.99 -9.70
N ALA A 64 23.19 -1.32 -10.14
CA ALA A 64 23.47 -1.09 -11.54
C ALA A 64 23.57 -2.39 -12.33
N ASN A 65 24.38 -3.34 -11.84
CA ASN A 65 24.53 -4.65 -12.47
C ASN A 65 23.19 -5.43 -12.49
N GLN A 66 22.42 -5.38 -11.43
CA GLN A 66 21.10 -6.02 -11.39
C GLN A 66 20.14 -5.40 -12.42
N TYR A 67 20.11 -4.08 -12.52
CA TYR A 67 19.29 -3.39 -13.52
C TYR A 67 19.73 -3.71 -14.96
N ILE A 68 21.04 -3.64 -15.25
CA ILE A 68 21.60 -3.96 -16.56
C ILE A 68 21.22 -5.37 -16.99
N ASN A 69 21.38 -6.34 -16.08
CA ASN A 69 21.03 -7.74 -16.36
C ASN A 69 19.52 -7.93 -16.61
N SER A 70 18.68 -7.27 -15.80
CA SER A 70 17.22 -7.32 -15.99
C SER A 70 16.80 -6.69 -17.31
N TRP A 71 17.34 -5.52 -17.64
CA TRP A 71 17.12 -4.83 -18.89
C TRP A 71 17.57 -5.67 -20.11
N ALA A 72 18.77 -6.24 -20.02
CA ALA A 72 19.30 -7.08 -21.07
C ALA A 72 18.45 -8.34 -21.29
N LEU A 73 18.03 -8.99 -20.20
CA LEU A 73 17.18 -10.19 -20.26
C LEU A 73 15.83 -9.86 -20.93
N GLU A 74 15.21 -8.74 -20.59
CA GLU A 74 13.96 -8.29 -21.20
C GLU A 74 14.13 -8.13 -22.74
N HIS A 75 15.15 -7.41 -23.16
CA HIS A 75 15.39 -7.20 -24.60
C HIS A 75 15.75 -8.47 -25.35
N VAL A 76 16.54 -9.38 -24.74
CA VAL A 76 16.82 -10.70 -25.30
C VAL A 76 15.53 -11.50 -25.44
N PHE A 77 14.68 -11.48 -24.41
CA PHE A 77 13.40 -12.21 -24.42
C PHE A 77 12.48 -11.71 -25.54
N ILE A 78 12.34 -10.38 -25.67
CA ILE A 78 11.57 -9.76 -26.75
C ILE A 78 12.14 -10.12 -28.11
N GLY A 79 13.46 -10.05 -28.29
CA GLY A 79 14.11 -10.43 -29.56
C GLY A 79 13.86 -11.89 -29.94
N VAL A 80 13.88 -12.80 -28.98
CA VAL A 80 13.52 -14.21 -29.22
C VAL A 80 12.02 -14.36 -29.54
N ALA A 81 11.15 -13.68 -28.80
CA ALA A 81 9.71 -13.70 -29.04
C ALA A 81 9.38 -13.18 -30.46
N GLU A 82 10.02 -12.09 -30.89
CA GLU A 82 9.85 -11.55 -32.24
C GLU A 82 10.26 -12.53 -33.35
N GLN A 83 11.20 -13.42 -33.09
CA GLN A 83 11.62 -14.45 -34.03
C GLN A 83 10.74 -15.70 -33.98
N GLN A 84 10.26 -16.09 -32.81
CA GLN A 84 9.55 -17.37 -32.59
C GLN A 84 8.04 -17.26 -32.80
N LEU A 85 7.44 -16.12 -32.46
CA LEU A 85 6.00 -15.94 -32.57
C LEU A 85 5.56 -15.67 -34.03
N SER A 86 4.43 -16.23 -34.40
CA SER A 86 3.76 -15.94 -35.68
C SER A 86 3.23 -14.51 -35.72
N LYS A 87 2.87 -14.04 -36.93
CA LYS A 87 2.28 -12.70 -37.12
C LYS A 87 0.98 -12.52 -36.31
N ALA A 88 0.16 -13.57 -36.22
CA ALA A 88 -1.10 -13.53 -35.47
C ALA A 88 -0.84 -13.44 -33.95
N GLU A 89 0.17 -14.14 -33.43
CA GLU A 89 0.54 -14.08 -32.02
C GLU A 89 1.18 -12.75 -31.60
N LYS A 90 1.80 -12.05 -32.55
CA LYS A 90 2.37 -10.71 -32.35
C LYS A 90 1.36 -9.58 -32.53
N ASP A 91 0.21 -9.84 -33.12
CA ASP A 91 -0.83 -8.83 -33.32
C ASP A 91 -1.66 -8.66 -32.02
N VAL A 92 -1.18 -7.77 -31.18
CA VAL A 92 -1.77 -7.41 -29.88
C VAL A 92 -2.57 -6.10 -29.94
N MET A 93 -2.91 -5.62 -31.15
CA MET A 93 -3.60 -4.33 -31.29
C MET A 93 -4.98 -4.28 -30.60
N GLN A 94 -5.72 -5.38 -30.63
CA GLN A 94 -7.04 -5.45 -29.97
C GLN A 94 -6.91 -5.38 -28.47
N GLU A 95 -5.92 -6.06 -27.87
CA GLU A 95 -5.60 -6.04 -26.45
C GLU A 95 -5.13 -4.64 -26.01
N LEU A 96 -4.27 -4.00 -26.77
CA LEU A 96 -3.82 -2.63 -26.51
C LEU A 96 -4.98 -1.63 -26.56
N GLU A 97 -5.87 -1.73 -27.55
CA GLU A 97 -7.04 -0.85 -27.63
C GLU A 97 -8.06 -1.15 -26.50
N ALA A 98 -8.25 -2.40 -26.10
CA ALA A 98 -9.08 -2.75 -24.95
C ALA A 98 -8.48 -2.20 -23.64
N TYR A 99 -7.18 -2.33 -23.45
CA TYR A 99 -6.48 -1.78 -22.31
C TYR A 99 -6.55 -0.24 -22.28
N ARG A 100 -6.32 0.41 -23.41
CA ARG A 100 -6.47 1.86 -23.53
C ARG A 100 -7.87 2.34 -23.14
N ARG A 101 -8.93 1.68 -23.63
CA ARG A 101 -10.31 2.00 -23.26
C ARG A 101 -10.56 1.83 -21.75
N SER A 102 -10.07 0.74 -21.16
CA SER A 102 -10.22 0.51 -19.72
C SER A 102 -9.50 1.56 -18.89
N LEU A 103 -8.30 1.99 -19.29
CA LEU A 103 -7.57 3.07 -18.62
C LEU A 103 -8.30 4.41 -18.73
N LEU A 104 -8.85 4.74 -19.89
CA LEU A 104 -9.59 5.99 -20.07
C LEU A 104 -10.87 6.00 -19.23
N LYS A 105 -11.63 4.88 -19.23
CA LYS A 105 -12.79 4.71 -18.36
C LYS A 105 -12.41 4.91 -16.88
N TYR A 106 -11.42 4.18 -16.41
CA TYR A 106 -10.93 4.28 -15.03
C TYR A 106 -10.50 5.70 -14.64
N ARG A 107 -9.73 6.38 -15.51
CA ARG A 107 -9.28 7.75 -15.23
C ARG A 107 -10.43 8.73 -15.16
N TYR A 108 -11.43 8.58 -16.01
CA TYR A 108 -12.62 9.43 -15.99
C TYR A 108 -13.47 9.17 -14.75
N GLU A 109 -13.67 7.92 -14.37
CA GLU A 109 -14.33 7.56 -13.11
C GLU A 109 -13.61 8.16 -11.89
N GLN A 110 -12.26 8.08 -11.84
CA GLN A 110 -11.49 8.67 -10.76
C GLN A 110 -11.62 10.20 -10.72
N LEU A 111 -11.57 10.87 -11.87
CA LEU A 111 -11.79 12.31 -11.96
C LEU A 111 -13.17 12.67 -11.39
N TYR A 112 -14.22 12.00 -11.85
CA TYR A 112 -15.60 12.23 -11.45
C TYR A 112 -15.81 12.00 -9.94
N VAL A 113 -15.23 10.92 -9.42
CA VAL A 113 -15.28 10.59 -7.99
C VAL A 113 -14.54 11.64 -7.16
N ASN A 114 -13.33 12.04 -7.56
CA ASN A 114 -12.55 13.04 -6.82
C ASN A 114 -13.26 14.40 -6.72
N GLU A 115 -14.01 14.76 -7.76
CA GLU A 115 -14.74 16.05 -7.79
C GLU A 115 -16.05 16.02 -6.99
N ARG A 116 -16.71 14.87 -6.85
CA ARG A 116 -18.10 14.80 -6.38
C ARG A 116 -18.34 13.92 -5.17
N LEU A 117 -17.38 13.08 -4.78
CA LEU A 117 -17.56 12.18 -3.65
C LEU A 117 -17.59 12.95 -2.33
N ASP A 118 -18.74 12.92 -1.65
CA ASP A 118 -18.83 13.38 -0.27
C ASP A 118 -18.24 12.35 0.69
N THR A 119 -17.09 12.68 1.29
CA THR A 119 -16.39 11.85 2.27
C THR A 119 -16.77 12.18 3.72
N ALA A 120 -17.60 13.20 3.95
CA ALA A 120 -18.02 13.58 5.28
C ALA A 120 -19.03 12.55 5.85
N VAL A 121 -18.67 11.94 6.97
CA VAL A 121 -19.51 10.96 7.67
C VAL A 121 -19.77 11.46 9.08
N SER A 122 -21.04 11.79 9.38
CA SER A 122 -21.43 12.26 10.70
C SER A 122 -21.54 11.13 11.72
N GLU A 123 -21.46 11.46 13.00
CA GLU A 123 -21.63 10.49 14.10
C GLU A 123 -23.01 9.80 14.06
N ASN A 124 -24.06 10.51 13.67
CA ASN A 124 -25.39 9.93 13.52
C ASN A 124 -25.45 8.87 12.42
N MET A 125 -24.71 9.07 11.31
CA MET A 125 -24.61 8.07 10.24
C MET A 125 -23.85 6.84 10.70
N ILE A 126 -22.76 7.02 11.47
CA ILE A 126 -21.98 5.93 12.05
C ILE A 126 -22.86 5.11 12.99
N ARG A 127 -23.59 5.77 13.88
CA ARG A 127 -24.46 5.10 14.86
C ARG A 127 -25.56 4.29 14.17
N ARG A 128 -26.28 4.92 13.22
CA ARG A 128 -27.32 4.23 12.45
C ARG A 128 -26.77 3.02 11.70
N TYR A 129 -25.63 3.19 11.00
CA TYR A 129 -25.01 2.09 10.28
C TYR A 129 -24.61 0.93 11.23
N TYR A 130 -24.09 1.25 12.41
CA TYR A 130 -23.73 0.27 13.42
C TYR A 130 -24.96 -0.49 13.94
N GLU A 131 -26.05 0.22 14.24
CA GLU A 131 -27.32 -0.36 14.72
C GLU A 131 -27.97 -1.25 13.62
N ASP A 132 -28.06 -0.75 12.40
CA ASP A 132 -28.69 -1.46 11.27
C ASP A 132 -27.89 -2.70 10.83
N ASN A 133 -26.62 -2.82 11.19
CA ASN A 133 -25.74 -3.90 10.79
C ASN A 133 -25.04 -4.58 11.98
N ALA A 134 -25.70 -4.67 13.11
CA ALA A 134 -25.12 -5.18 14.36
C ALA A 134 -24.47 -6.56 14.24
N ASP A 135 -25.04 -7.44 13.43
CA ASP A 135 -24.55 -8.78 13.13
C ASP A 135 -23.13 -8.79 12.49
N LYS A 136 -22.75 -7.71 11.82
CA LYS A 136 -21.43 -7.56 11.17
C LYS A 136 -20.32 -7.11 12.12
N PHE A 137 -20.70 -6.65 13.33
CA PHE A 137 -19.76 -6.11 14.32
C PHE A 137 -19.50 -7.07 15.47
N VAL A 138 -19.64 -8.36 15.23
CA VAL A 138 -19.21 -9.41 16.17
C VAL A 138 -17.70 -9.63 16.02
N LEU A 139 -16.99 -9.58 17.15
CA LEU A 139 -15.54 -9.72 17.19
C LEU A 139 -15.09 -11.12 16.75
N LYS A 140 -14.19 -11.16 15.78
CA LYS A 140 -13.53 -12.39 15.32
C LYS A 140 -12.33 -12.78 16.17
N ARG A 141 -11.77 -11.83 16.90
CA ARG A 141 -10.65 -11.94 17.84
C ARG A 141 -10.87 -11.02 19.02
N PRO A 142 -10.26 -11.29 20.17
CA PRO A 142 -10.31 -10.38 21.30
C PRO A 142 -9.70 -9.02 20.97
N ILE A 143 -10.23 -7.98 21.61
CA ILE A 143 -9.69 -6.62 21.56
C ILE A 143 -9.43 -6.13 23.00
N VAL A 144 -8.46 -5.23 23.12
CA VAL A 144 -8.01 -4.73 24.40
C VAL A 144 -7.81 -3.21 24.38
N LYS A 145 -7.98 -2.60 25.56
CA LYS A 145 -7.31 -1.34 25.91
C LYS A 145 -6.24 -1.70 26.91
N ALA A 146 -5.00 -1.30 26.69
CA ALA A 146 -3.88 -1.74 27.49
C ALA A 146 -2.72 -0.74 27.50
N ARG A 147 -1.86 -0.88 28.50
CA ARG A 147 -0.52 -0.31 28.55
C ARG A 147 0.49 -1.43 28.52
N PHE A 148 1.52 -1.30 27.72
CA PHE A 148 2.62 -2.25 27.58
C PHE A 148 3.93 -1.60 27.99
N LEU A 149 4.76 -2.34 28.70
CA LEU A 149 6.07 -1.93 29.18
C LEU A 149 7.07 -3.07 28.99
N SER A 150 8.23 -2.76 28.45
CA SER A 150 9.40 -3.63 28.47
C SER A 150 10.51 -2.93 29.25
N ILE A 151 10.93 -3.53 30.37
CA ILE A 151 11.85 -2.92 31.34
C ILE A 151 12.81 -3.97 31.89
N SER A 152 14.00 -3.55 32.35
CA SER A 152 14.88 -4.45 33.11
C SER A 152 14.18 -5.02 34.35
N SER A 153 14.26 -6.34 34.54
CA SER A 153 13.68 -7.02 35.71
C SER A 153 14.27 -6.53 37.04
N GLN A 154 15.47 -5.89 36.98
CA GLN A 154 16.14 -5.32 38.16
C GLN A 154 15.89 -3.81 38.32
N SER A 155 15.02 -3.22 37.50
CA SER A 155 14.73 -1.78 37.58
C SER A 155 14.05 -1.44 38.92
N PRO A 156 14.57 -0.46 39.65
CA PRO A 156 13.97 0.00 40.90
C PRO A 156 12.59 0.64 40.69
N MET A 157 12.28 1.05 39.44
CA MET A 157 10.99 1.69 39.10
C MET A 157 9.88 0.67 38.79
N LEU A 158 10.20 -0.62 38.58
CA LEU A 158 9.24 -1.62 38.10
C LEU A 158 8.02 -1.73 39.03
N ASP A 159 8.24 -1.83 40.34
CA ASP A 159 7.13 -1.98 41.29
C ASP A 159 6.26 -0.73 41.44
N GLN A 160 6.91 0.45 41.37
CA GLN A 160 6.18 1.73 41.39
C GLN A 160 5.33 1.89 40.13
N ILE A 161 5.89 1.58 38.95
CA ILE A 161 5.17 1.63 37.68
C ILE A 161 4.00 0.63 37.72
N ARG A 162 4.23 -0.62 38.14
CA ARG A 162 3.19 -1.66 38.26
C ARG A 162 2.02 -1.18 39.13
N LYS A 163 2.31 -0.59 40.28
CA LYS A 163 1.27 -0.08 41.18
C LYS A 163 0.46 1.05 40.55
N LYS A 164 1.13 1.99 39.92
CA LYS A 164 0.48 3.17 39.30
C LYS A 164 -0.26 2.84 38.00
N MET A 165 0.24 1.91 37.19
CA MET A 165 -0.45 1.46 35.96
C MET A 165 -1.82 0.86 36.21
N SER A 166 -2.08 0.29 37.40
CA SER A 166 -3.37 -0.31 37.77
C SER A 166 -4.32 0.66 38.49
N SER A 167 -3.88 1.88 38.75
CA SER A 167 -4.74 2.91 39.37
C SER A 167 -5.77 3.44 38.39
N SER A 168 -6.94 3.81 38.89
CA SER A 168 -7.98 4.55 38.15
C SER A 168 -7.82 6.06 38.26
N GLU A 169 -6.91 6.55 39.12
CA GLU A 169 -6.66 7.96 39.35
C GLU A 169 -5.81 8.55 38.21
N LEU A 170 -6.28 9.65 37.61
CA LEU A 170 -5.59 10.28 36.49
C LEU A 170 -4.14 10.68 36.83
N ALA A 171 -3.92 11.18 38.05
CA ALA A 171 -2.59 11.56 38.51
C ALA A 171 -1.61 10.38 38.53
N ASP A 172 -2.05 9.23 39.03
CA ASP A 172 -1.24 8.01 39.04
C ASP A 172 -0.97 7.49 37.62
N MET A 173 -1.96 7.59 36.73
CA MET A 173 -1.80 7.19 35.34
C MET A 173 -0.75 8.04 34.62
N VAL A 174 -0.80 9.36 34.80
CA VAL A 174 0.19 10.30 34.23
C VAL A 174 1.60 10.06 34.81
N GLU A 175 1.68 9.79 36.11
CA GLU A 175 2.98 9.45 36.74
C GLU A 175 3.51 8.10 36.24
N ALA A 176 2.65 7.08 36.08
CA ALA A 176 3.04 5.79 35.50
C ALA A 176 3.59 5.96 34.07
N ASP A 177 2.92 6.77 33.25
CA ASP A 177 3.36 7.08 31.87
C ASP A 177 4.74 7.76 31.91
N SER A 178 4.94 8.79 32.76
CA SER A 178 6.20 9.50 32.91
C SER A 178 7.36 8.60 33.36
N LEU A 179 7.11 7.77 34.38
CA LEU A 179 8.11 6.81 34.87
C LEU A 179 8.44 5.75 33.81
N ALA A 180 7.43 5.25 33.09
CA ALA A 180 7.63 4.28 32.03
C ALA A 180 8.44 4.86 30.87
N TYR A 181 8.13 6.07 30.42
CA TYR A 181 8.89 6.74 29.37
C TYR A 181 10.37 6.98 29.74
N SER A 182 10.67 7.25 31.01
CA SER A 182 12.02 7.53 31.48
C SER A 182 12.86 6.29 31.78
N SER A 183 12.21 5.16 32.12
CA SER A 183 12.89 3.99 32.70
C SER A 183 12.78 2.72 31.86
N ALA A 184 11.81 2.66 30.93
CA ALA A 184 11.59 1.49 30.11
C ALA A 184 12.43 1.51 28.83
N LEU A 185 12.75 0.32 28.32
CA LEU A 185 13.29 0.13 26.98
C LEU A 185 12.21 0.39 25.92
N LYS A 186 10.97 0.02 26.22
CA LYS A 186 9.80 0.25 25.38
C LYS A 186 8.58 0.50 26.24
N TYR A 187 7.81 1.52 25.88
CA TYR A 187 6.51 1.80 26.48
C TYR A 187 5.49 2.12 25.37
N MET A 188 4.32 1.52 25.46
CA MET A 188 3.20 1.76 24.55
C MET A 188 1.90 1.83 25.33
N THR A 189 1.00 2.73 24.93
CA THR A 189 -0.33 2.85 25.52
C THR A 189 -1.41 2.83 24.45
N TRP A 190 -2.45 2.06 24.69
CA TRP A 190 -3.69 1.98 23.90
C TRP A 190 -4.92 2.30 24.76
N GLU A 191 -4.74 3.06 25.84
CA GLU A 191 -5.87 3.42 26.73
C GLU A 191 -6.97 4.23 26.02
N GLY A 192 -6.57 5.09 25.07
CA GLY A 192 -7.50 5.92 24.31
C GLY A 192 -8.23 5.19 23.18
N LYS A 193 -7.85 3.95 22.85
CA LYS A 193 -8.42 3.20 21.73
C LYS A 193 -8.40 1.69 21.93
N TRP A 194 -9.39 1.02 21.41
CA TRP A 194 -9.37 -0.43 21.30
C TRP A 194 -8.39 -0.89 20.23
N VAL A 195 -7.62 -1.93 20.50
CA VAL A 195 -6.73 -2.58 19.55
C VAL A 195 -6.97 -4.09 19.54
N ASP A 196 -6.72 -4.72 18.40
CA ASP A 196 -6.72 -6.18 18.27
C ASP A 196 -5.63 -6.78 19.20
N ILE A 197 -5.93 -7.92 19.81
CA ILE A 197 -4.99 -8.62 20.69
C ILE A 197 -3.65 -8.91 20.01
N ASN A 198 -3.62 -9.02 18.67
CA ASN A 198 -2.40 -9.19 17.90
C ASN A 198 -1.39 -8.05 18.15
N SER A 199 -1.88 -6.82 18.36
CA SER A 199 -0.98 -5.68 18.64
C SER A 199 -0.22 -5.89 19.93
N LEU A 200 -0.87 -6.44 20.94
CA LEU A 200 -0.23 -6.76 22.22
C LEU A 200 0.65 -8.01 22.11
N SER A 201 0.20 -9.02 21.37
CA SER A 201 0.95 -10.26 21.13
C SER A 201 2.29 -10.02 20.45
N LEU A 202 2.33 -9.11 19.46
CA LEU A 202 3.56 -8.71 18.79
C LEU A 202 4.59 -8.10 19.76
N GLU A 203 4.12 -7.31 20.74
CA GLU A 203 5.01 -6.71 21.72
C GLU A 203 5.63 -7.74 22.68
N PHE A 204 4.91 -8.82 22.97
CA PHE A 204 5.42 -9.92 23.78
C PHE A 204 6.23 -10.96 22.98
N GLY A 205 6.20 -10.90 21.64
CA GLY A 205 6.79 -11.94 20.78
C GLY A 205 6.09 -13.31 20.93
N LEU A 206 4.79 -13.31 21.25
CA LEU A 206 3.99 -14.51 21.50
C LEU A 206 2.78 -14.57 20.56
N ASP A 207 2.27 -15.77 20.32
CA ASP A 207 0.96 -15.92 19.69
C ASP A 207 -0.18 -15.56 20.67
N ASN A 208 -1.36 -15.28 20.12
CA ASN A 208 -2.50 -14.81 20.93
C ASN A 208 -2.94 -15.81 22.00
N ALA A 209 -2.95 -17.10 21.70
CA ALA A 209 -3.40 -18.13 22.63
C ALA A 209 -2.41 -18.25 23.81
N THR A 210 -1.13 -18.28 23.50
CA THR A 210 -0.05 -18.29 24.50
C THR A 210 -0.11 -17.03 25.37
N LEU A 211 -0.26 -15.85 24.76
CA LEU A 211 -0.36 -14.59 25.50
C LEU A 211 -1.55 -14.62 26.46
N LEU A 212 -2.74 -14.98 25.98
CA LEU A 212 -3.96 -15.01 26.78
C LEU A 212 -3.90 -16.05 27.89
N SER A 213 -3.19 -17.17 27.71
CA SER A 213 -2.97 -18.17 28.77
C SER A 213 -2.15 -17.62 29.95
N LYS A 214 -1.35 -16.58 29.71
CA LYS A 214 -0.52 -15.91 30.72
C LYS A 214 -1.27 -14.78 31.45
N LYS A 215 -2.48 -14.43 31.00
CA LYS A 215 -3.30 -13.39 31.64
C LYS A 215 -3.71 -13.80 33.05
N ARG A 216 -3.45 -12.94 34.03
CA ARG A 216 -3.85 -13.09 35.43
C ARG A 216 -4.58 -11.82 35.88
N GLY A 217 -5.89 -11.91 35.99
CA GLY A 217 -6.73 -10.73 36.20
C GLY A 217 -6.55 -9.76 34.98
N ASN A 218 -6.14 -8.55 35.27
CA ASN A 218 -5.88 -7.51 34.28
C ASN A 218 -4.40 -7.44 33.83
N TRP A 219 -3.57 -8.39 34.26
CA TRP A 219 -2.14 -8.37 34.01
C TRP A 219 -1.70 -9.49 33.07
N ILE A 220 -0.73 -9.18 32.24
CA ILE A 220 0.11 -10.16 31.56
C ILE A 220 1.56 -9.78 31.87
N GLU A 221 2.34 -10.72 32.39
CA GLU A 221 3.75 -10.53 32.70
C GLU A 221 4.56 -11.71 32.19
N VAL A 222 5.63 -11.42 31.48
CA VAL A 222 6.56 -12.41 30.93
C VAL A 222 7.98 -11.88 31.08
N SER A 223 8.79 -12.56 31.88
CA SER A 223 10.22 -12.29 31.98
C SER A 223 10.99 -13.22 31.06
N ASP A 224 11.97 -12.68 30.37
CA ASP A 224 12.86 -13.43 29.49
C ASP A 224 14.17 -13.84 30.22
N SER A 225 14.98 -14.65 29.53
CA SER A 225 16.25 -15.16 30.06
C SER A 225 17.38 -14.11 30.04
N ILE A 226 17.17 -12.98 29.37
CA ILE A 226 18.15 -11.88 29.27
C ILE A 226 17.90 -10.78 30.30
N GLY A 227 16.95 -10.96 31.20
CA GLY A 227 16.69 -10.06 32.31
C GLY A 227 15.74 -8.90 31.97
N LEU A 228 14.90 -9.06 30.96
CA LEU A 228 13.80 -8.13 30.65
C LEU A 228 12.47 -8.68 31.16
N THR A 229 11.64 -7.80 31.70
CA THR A 229 10.25 -8.05 32.03
C THR A 229 9.36 -7.28 31.08
N ASN A 230 8.57 -8.01 30.30
CA ASN A 230 7.48 -7.50 29.48
C ASN A 230 6.18 -7.58 30.30
N LEU A 231 5.56 -6.43 30.52
CA LEU A 231 4.41 -6.26 31.39
C LEU A 231 3.30 -5.54 30.63
N ALA A 232 2.08 -6.03 30.72
CA ALA A 232 0.91 -5.32 30.23
C ALA A 232 -0.18 -5.25 31.29
N TYR A 233 -0.76 -4.08 31.47
CA TYR A 233 -2.01 -3.87 32.18
C TYR A 233 -3.16 -3.67 31.17
N ILE A 234 -4.17 -4.51 31.27
CA ILE A 234 -5.36 -4.49 30.41
C ILE A 234 -6.48 -3.80 31.17
N SER A 235 -6.77 -2.55 30.80
CA SER A 235 -7.84 -1.76 31.43
C SER A 235 -9.22 -2.15 30.93
N ALA A 236 -9.32 -2.64 29.68
CA ALA A 236 -10.57 -3.16 29.13
C ALA A 236 -10.28 -4.32 28.16
N PHE A 237 -11.18 -5.29 28.17
CA PHE A 237 -11.07 -6.51 27.37
C PHE A 237 -12.44 -6.88 26.81
N LYS A 238 -12.49 -7.26 25.55
CA LYS A 238 -13.65 -7.92 24.94
C LYS A 238 -13.21 -9.16 24.20
N ASP A 239 -13.94 -10.23 24.39
CA ASP A 239 -13.59 -11.53 23.82
C ASP A 239 -14.14 -11.71 22.39
N LYS A 240 -13.61 -12.72 21.73
CA LYS A 240 -14.16 -13.21 20.46
C LYS A 240 -15.64 -13.58 20.64
N GLY A 241 -16.48 -13.17 19.72
CA GLY A 241 -17.92 -13.43 19.76
C GLY A 241 -18.73 -12.34 20.45
N GLU A 242 -18.10 -11.41 21.18
CA GLU A 242 -18.78 -10.25 21.73
C GLU A 242 -19.00 -9.16 20.66
N MET A 243 -19.94 -8.26 20.94
CA MET A 243 -20.18 -7.07 20.10
C MET A 243 -19.00 -6.12 20.22
N ALA A 244 -18.40 -5.76 19.06
CA ALA A 244 -17.35 -4.77 19.00
C ALA A 244 -17.87 -3.38 19.44
N PRO A 245 -17.15 -2.61 20.26
CA PRO A 245 -17.54 -1.25 20.59
C PRO A 245 -17.61 -0.38 19.33
N ILE A 246 -18.55 0.58 19.33
CA ILE A 246 -18.72 1.50 18.19
C ILE A 246 -17.43 2.27 17.89
N GLU A 247 -16.68 2.65 18.93
CA GLU A 247 -15.40 3.35 18.79
C GLU A 247 -14.37 2.52 18.03
N TYR A 248 -14.34 1.20 18.28
CA TYR A 248 -13.48 0.26 17.53
C TYR A 248 -13.91 0.13 16.07
N SER A 249 -15.22 0.12 15.84
CA SER A 249 -15.82 -0.10 14.52
C SER A 249 -15.89 1.18 13.67
N THR A 250 -15.81 2.36 14.28
CA THR A 250 -15.97 3.66 13.62
C THR A 250 -15.11 3.84 12.36
N PRO A 251 -13.81 3.51 12.33
CA PRO A 251 -13.00 3.66 11.12
C PRO A 251 -13.56 2.81 9.96
N SER A 252 -13.84 1.54 10.23
CA SER A 252 -14.36 0.62 9.21
C SER A 252 -15.78 0.99 8.72
N ILE A 253 -16.60 1.57 9.61
CA ILE A 253 -17.93 2.09 9.25
C ILE A 253 -17.80 3.28 8.31
N LYS A 254 -16.91 4.24 8.63
CA LYS A 254 -16.65 5.39 7.76
C LYS A 254 -16.20 4.95 6.38
N ASP A 255 -15.23 4.06 6.30
CA ASP A 255 -14.72 3.53 5.03
C ASP A 255 -15.84 2.83 4.23
N LYS A 256 -16.70 2.08 4.90
CA LYS A 256 -17.81 1.39 4.26
C LYS A 256 -18.85 2.35 3.71
N ILE A 257 -19.24 3.37 4.48
CA ILE A 257 -20.20 4.39 4.03
C ILE A 257 -19.65 5.14 2.82
N VAL A 258 -18.39 5.57 2.87
CA VAL A 258 -17.75 6.26 1.74
C VAL A 258 -17.62 5.35 0.52
N SER A 259 -17.31 4.06 0.73
CA SER A 259 -17.24 3.08 -0.37
C SER A 259 -18.60 2.85 -1.04
N VAL A 260 -19.69 2.80 -0.27
CA VAL A 260 -21.05 2.69 -0.81
C VAL A 260 -21.40 3.92 -1.64
N ARG A 261 -21.17 5.13 -1.10
CA ARG A 261 -21.39 6.38 -1.85
C ARG A 261 -20.60 6.45 -3.14
N LYS A 262 -19.34 6.01 -3.10
CA LYS A 262 -18.49 5.94 -4.30
C LYS A 262 -19.11 5.02 -5.36
N GLN A 263 -19.58 3.85 -4.96
CA GLN A 263 -20.22 2.91 -5.90
C GLN A 263 -21.51 3.45 -6.48
N GLU A 264 -22.35 4.07 -5.65
CA GLU A 264 -23.59 4.73 -6.10
C GLU A 264 -23.32 5.88 -7.07
N LEU A 265 -22.27 6.68 -6.80
CA LEU A 265 -21.84 7.77 -7.66
C LEU A 265 -21.38 7.27 -9.03
N ILE A 266 -20.60 6.17 -9.07
CA ILE A 266 -20.14 5.54 -10.32
C ILE A 266 -21.35 4.95 -11.09
N ASN A 267 -22.25 4.25 -10.42
CA ASN A 267 -23.44 3.68 -11.04
C ASN A 267 -24.33 4.78 -11.66
N SER A 268 -24.52 5.89 -10.94
CA SER A 268 -25.27 7.05 -11.45
C SER A 268 -24.57 7.69 -12.65
N LEU A 269 -23.24 7.82 -12.62
CA LEU A 269 -22.48 8.30 -13.77
C LEU A 269 -22.71 7.43 -15.00
N GLU A 270 -22.58 6.11 -14.87
CA GLU A 270 -22.77 5.18 -16.00
C GLU A 270 -24.20 5.26 -16.58
N GLN A 271 -25.21 5.37 -15.71
CA GLN A 271 -26.60 5.52 -16.14
C GLN A 271 -26.83 6.83 -16.88
N ASN A 272 -26.38 7.97 -16.32
CA ASN A 272 -26.52 9.28 -16.92
C ASN A 272 -25.81 9.37 -18.28
N LEU A 273 -24.56 8.86 -18.37
CA LEU A 273 -23.83 8.84 -19.64
C LEU A 273 -24.56 8.03 -20.73
N LEU A 274 -25.20 6.94 -20.35
CA LEU A 274 -25.95 6.11 -21.30
C LEU A 274 -27.26 6.79 -21.74
N GLU A 275 -27.94 7.48 -20.81
CA GLU A 275 -29.16 8.25 -21.09
C GLU A 275 -28.85 9.44 -21.99
N ASP A 276 -27.87 10.26 -21.65
CA ASP A 276 -27.40 11.40 -22.47
C ASP A 276 -27.03 10.94 -23.89
N ALA A 277 -26.35 9.78 -24.03
CA ALA A 277 -25.98 9.23 -25.33
C ALA A 277 -27.21 8.78 -26.15
N ARG A 278 -28.29 8.34 -25.51
CA ARG A 278 -29.57 8.02 -26.19
C ARG A 278 -30.28 9.28 -26.65
N GLU A 279 -30.40 10.27 -25.77
CA GLU A 279 -31.05 11.55 -26.07
C GLU A 279 -30.32 12.28 -27.22
N ASP A 280 -28.98 12.29 -27.20
CA ASP A 280 -28.15 12.88 -28.25
C ASP A 280 -28.16 12.06 -29.56
N GLY A 281 -28.83 10.91 -29.62
CA GLY A 281 -28.81 10.02 -30.77
C GLY A 281 -27.48 9.35 -31.09
N LYS A 282 -26.53 9.40 -30.14
CA LYS A 282 -25.21 8.76 -30.21
C LYS A 282 -25.28 7.25 -29.94
N PHE A 283 -26.32 6.80 -29.23
CA PHE A 283 -26.60 5.39 -28.97
C PHE A 283 -27.87 4.94 -29.66
N LYS A 284 -27.75 3.97 -30.57
CA LYS A 284 -28.86 3.40 -31.31
C LYS A 284 -28.77 1.88 -31.29
N ILE A 285 -29.93 1.24 -31.06
CA ILE A 285 -30.11 -0.22 -31.21
C ILE A 285 -30.83 -0.44 -32.54
N TYR A 286 -30.31 -1.35 -33.38
CA TYR A 286 -30.89 -1.68 -34.70
C TYR A 286 -31.55 -3.05 -34.65
#